data_c3235b636a232c59d47d66589e924047
#
_entry.id   c3235b636a232c59d47d66589e924047
#
_cell.length_a   1.000
_cell.length_b   1.000
_cell.length_c   1.000
_cell.angle_alpha   90.00
_cell.angle_beta   90.00
_cell.angle_gamma   90.00
#
_symmetry.space_group_name_H-M   'P 1'
#
loop_
_entity.id
_entity.type
_entity.pdbx_description
1 polymer ?
#
loop_
_entity_poly.entity_id
_entity_poly.type
_entity_poly.pdbx_seq_one_letter_code
_entity_poly.pdbx_strand_id
1 'polypeptide(L)'
;KKTYYPSSKNFFRVTLNHNSDSYEKIQLHIKNNDPRYIIQAISGIIYFRDKLVSEKEFLKKHNEINKNLSSSLSNLKISKAKKRVLEQDKTGNSFHFTIYYDFNDEGTEYIKLGCVMYGSEYFEKFKYIDHLRLGFNSKNFSYWLQNEAFE
;
A
#
# COMPACT_ATOMS: atom_id res chain seq x y z
N LYS A 1 15.45 6.63 7.32
CA LYS A 1 16.42 6.11 6.34
C LYS A 1 15.92 6.39 4.93
N LYS A 2 16.79 6.94 4.06
CA LYS A 2 16.50 7.15 2.63
C LYS A 2 16.77 5.85 1.86
N THR A 3 15.82 5.42 1.03
CA THR A 3 15.93 4.20 0.21
C THR A 3 15.49 4.52 -1.21
N TYR A 4 16.30 4.18 -2.21
CA TYR A 4 15.94 4.30 -3.62
C TYR A 4 15.26 3.05 -4.13
N TYR A 5 14.54 3.18 -5.23
CA TYR A 5 13.98 2.05 -5.97
C TYR A 5 15.09 1.35 -6.77
N PRO A 6 14.99 0.05 -7.00
CA PRO A 6 16.07 -0.72 -7.62
C PRO A 6 16.47 -0.22 -9.01
N SER A 7 15.51 0.06 -9.87
CA SER A 7 15.73 0.39 -11.28
C SER A 7 15.75 1.89 -11.57
N SER A 8 15.30 2.73 -10.64
CA SER A 8 15.18 4.16 -10.89
C SER A 8 15.48 5.00 -9.65
N LYS A 9 16.26 6.08 -9.85
CA LYS A 9 16.56 7.07 -8.80
C LYS A 9 15.66 8.32 -8.87
N ASN A 10 14.60 8.31 -9.69
CA ASN A 10 13.71 9.44 -9.85
C ASN A 10 12.98 9.81 -8.55
N PHE A 11 12.69 8.80 -7.73
CA PHE A 11 12.12 8.98 -6.41
C PHE A 11 12.90 8.21 -5.35
N PHE A 12 12.80 8.67 -4.13
CA PHE A 12 13.28 7.93 -2.96
C PHE A 12 12.19 7.84 -1.90
N ARG A 13 12.30 6.82 -1.09
CA ARG A 13 11.42 6.57 0.04
C ARG A 13 12.11 6.90 1.35
N VAL A 14 11.42 7.65 2.20
CA VAL A 14 11.77 7.83 3.62
C VAL A 14 10.80 7.01 4.44
N THR A 15 11.32 6.13 5.28
CA THR A 15 10.50 5.36 6.21
C THR A 15 10.71 5.91 7.62
N LEU A 16 9.60 6.26 8.25
CA LEU A 16 9.52 6.69 9.64
C LEU A 16 8.89 5.53 10.43
N ASN A 17 9.54 5.11 11.50
CA ASN A 17 8.92 4.24 12.49
C ASN A 17 8.03 5.14 13.36
N HIS A 18 6.79 4.75 13.50
CA HIS A 18 5.82 5.52 14.27
C HIS A 18 5.10 4.57 15.21
N ASN A 19 5.24 4.83 16.51
CA ASN A 19 4.54 4.06 17.53
C ASN A 19 3.20 4.73 17.86
N SER A 20 2.31 4.78 16.88
CA SER A 20 0.92 5.13 17.15
C SER A 20 0.04 3.90 17.11
N ASP A 21 -1.10 3.96 17.78
CA ASP A 21 -2.11 2.89 17.76
C ASP A 21 -2.69 2.64 16.35
N SER A 22 -2.42 3.55 15.40
CA SER A 22 -2.99 3.50 14.05
C SER A 22 -2.04 2.94 13.01
N TYR A 23 -0.74 3.29 13.05
CA TYR A 23 0.24 2.87 12.05
C TYR A 23 1.61 2.64 12.69
N GLU A 24 2.26 1.52 12.36
CA GLU A 24 3.62 1.22 12.82
C GLU A 24 4.69 1.88 11.95
N LYS A 25 4.40 2.10 10.69
CA LYS A 25 5.31 2.77 9.75
C LYS A 25 4.57 3.77 8.88
N ILE A 26 5.24 4.88 8.64
CA ILE A 26 4.84 5.86 7.62
C ILE A 26 5.92 5.90 6.56
N GLN A 27 5.54 5.82 5.30
CA GLN A 27 6.44 5.93 4.15
C GLN A 27 6.07 7.17 3.35
N LEU A 28 7.07 8.00 3.11
CA LEU A 28 6.98 9.19 2.27
C LEU A 28 7.78 8.95 1.00
N HIS A 29 7.21 9.28 -0.15
CA HIS A 29 7.89 9.20 -1.44
C HIS A 29 8.10 10.60 -1.97
N ILE A 30 9.34 10.94 -2.26
CA ILE A 30 9.78 12.28 -2.60
C ILE A 30 10.56 12.20 -3.91
N LYS A 31 10.32 13.15 -4.82
CA LYS A 31 11.06 13.25 -6.07
C LYS A 31 12.52 13.58 -5.78
N ASN A 32 13.43 12.82 -6.34
CA ASN A 32 14.85 13.07 -6.17
C ASN A 32 15.24 14.38 -6.89
N ASN A 33 16.18 15.12 -6.31
CA ASN A 33 16.65 16.41 -6.84
C ASN A 33 15.57 17.52 -6.91
N ASP A 34 14.42 17.36 -6.25
CA ASP A 34 13.49 18.49 -6.04
C ASP A 34 13.89 19.21 -4.74
N PRO A 35 14.40 20.45 -4.81
CA PRO A 35 14.85 21.19 -3.64
C PRO A 35 13.72 21.54 -2.67
N ARG A 36 12.46 21.47 -3.10
CA ARG A 36 11.29 21.74 -2.28
C ARG A 36 10.86 20.52 -1.44
N TYR A 37 11.40 19.33 -1.71
CA TYR A 37 11.07 18.08 -1.03
C TYR A 37 9.56 17.78 -1.00
N ILE A 38 8.85 18.08 -2.09
CA ILE A 38 7.40 17.85 -2.16
C ILE A 38 7.12 16.35 -2.04
N ILE A 39 6.26 15.99 -1.08
CA ILE A 39 5.80 14.62 -0.91
C ILE A 39 4.86 14.27 -2.07
N GLN A 40 5.22 13.26 -2.83
CA GLN A 40 4.47 12.78 -3.98
C GLN A 40 3.57 11.58 -3.66
N ALA A 41 3.93 10.83 -2.62
CA ALA A 41 3.06 9.81 -2.06
C ALA A 41 3.35 9.64 -0.56
N ILE A 42 2.30 9.25 0.17
CA ILE A 42 2.38 8.93 1.60
C ILE A 42 1.63 7.65 1.86
N SER A 43 2.16 6.76 2.70
CA SER A 43 1.40 5.61 3.16
C SER A 43 1.68 5.27 4.62
N GLY A 44 0.61 4.85 5.32
CA GLY A 44 0.66 4.22 6.62
C GLY A 44 0.57 2.70 6.49
N ILE A 45 1.31 1.98 7.32
CA ILE A 45 1.37 0.52 7.30
C ILE A 45 1.09 -0.02 8.70
N ILE A 46 0.19 -1.00 8.77
CA ILE A 46 -0.12 -1.79 9.96
C ILE A 46 0.33 -3.22 9.67
N TYR A 47 1.19 -3.79 10.54
CA TYR A 47 1.63 -5.17 10.41
C TYR A 47 0.83 -6.10 11.32
N PHE A 48 0.52 -7.27 10.81
CA PHE A 48 -0.09 -8.36 11.56
C PHE A 48 1.01 -9.39 11.85
N ARG A 49 1.68 -9.23 13.00
CA ARG A 49 2.84 -10.06 13.37
C ARG A 49 2.44 -11.41 13.94
N ASP A 50 1.23 -11.49 14.43
CA ASP A 50 0.66 -12.73 14.92
C ASP A 50 0.14 -13.56 13.74
N LYS A 51 0.74 -14.71 13.51
CA LYS A 51 0.33 -15.67 12.47
C LYS A 51 -1.06 -16.25 12.68
N LEU A 52 -1.64 -16.07 13.87
CA LEU A 52 -2.97 -16.57 14.21
C LEU A 52 -4.08 -15.64 13.74
N VAL A 53 -3.77 -14.48 13.18
CA VAL A 53 -4.78 -13.59 12.61
C VAL A 53 -5.42 -14.28 11.41
N SER A 54 -6.68 -14.60 11.54
CA SER A 54 -7.44 -15.24 10.45
C SER A 54 -7.69 -14.26 9.30
N GLU A 55 -7.87 -14.79 8.08
CA GLU A 55 -8.30 -13.97 6.92
C GLU A 55 -9.54 -13.13 7.27
N LYS A 56 -10.47 -13.68 8.05
CA LYS A 56 -11.68 -12.99 8.48
C LYS A 56 -11.39 -11.75 9.34
N GLU A 57 -10.50 -11.85 10.30
CA GLU A 57 -10.13 -10.72 11.18
C GLU A 57 -9.36 -9.65 10.41
N PHE A 58 -8.47 -10.09 9.53
CA PHE A 58 -7.71 -9.22 8.65
C PHE A 58 -8.62 -8.41 7.72
N LEU A 59 -9.57 -9.07 7.06
CA LEU A 59 -10.57 -8.41 6.22
C LEU A 59 -11.54 -7.55 7.03
N LYS A 60 -11.84 -7.92 8.28
CA LYS A 60 -12.63 -7.07 9.18
C LYS A 60 -11.98 -5.70 9.38
N LYS A 61 -10.67 -5.68 9.68
CA LYS A 61 -9.94 -4.40 9.84
C LYS A 61 -9.89 -3.59 8.55
N HIS A 62 -9.68 -4.24 7.41
CA HIS A 62 -9.75 -3.59 6.11
C HIS A 62 -11.13 -2.96 5.87
N ASN A 63 -12.21 -3.68 6.17
CA ASN A 63 -13.58 -3.20 5.98
C ASN A 63 -13.96 -2.05 6.93
N GLU A 64 -13.45 -2.04 8.17
CA GLU A 64 -13.62 -0.92 9.10
C GLU A 64 -13.00 0.36 8.54
N ILE A 65 -11.76 0.28 8.04
CA ILE A 65 -11.08 1.43 7.41
C ILE A 65 -11.82 1.86 6.14
N ASN A 66 -12.22 0.90 5.30
CA ASN A 66 -12.99 1.19 4.09
C ASN A 66 -14.28 1.95 4.40
N LYS A 67 -15.04 1.52 5.43
CA LYS A 67 -16.27 2.19 5.85
C LYS A 67 -16.02 3.64 6.27
N ASN A 68 -14.98 3.87 7.06
CA ASN A 68 -14.62 5.22 7.54
C ASN A 68 -14.17 6.12 6.37
N LEU A 69 -13.35 5.59 5.46
CA LEU A 69 -12.92 6.32 4.26
C LEU A 69 -14.09 6.64 3.33
N SER A 70 -14.94 5.66 3.06
CA SER A 70 -16.11 5.85 2.16
C SER A 70 -17.07 6.90 2.68
N SER A 71 -17.27 7.00 4.01
CA SER A 71 -18.12 8.05 4.59
C SER A 71 -17.47 9.43 4.54
N SER A 72 -16.14 9.51 4.67
CA SER A 72 -15.39 10.77 4.64
C SER A 72 -15.09 11.28 3.23
N LEU A 73 -15.04 10.37 2.24
CA LEU A 73 -14.66 10.61 0.86
C LEU A 73 -15.80 10.26 -0.10
N SER A 74 -17.03 10.57 0.28
CA SER A 74 -18.25 10.20 -0.46
C SER A 74 -18.35 10.80 -1.87
N ASN A 75 -17.57 11.84 -2.16
CA ASN A 75 -17.48 12.50 -3.46
C ASN A 75 -16.48 11.84 -4.42
N LEU A 76 -15.71 10.85 -3.96
CA LEU A 76 -14.75 10.16 -4.80
C LEU A 76 -15.37 8.94 -5.48
N LYS A 77 -14.81 8.58 -6.63
CA LYS A 77 -15.14 7.33 -7.31
C LYS A 77 -14.44 6.17 -6.60
N ILE A 78 -15.23 5.25 -6.06
CA ILE A 78 -14.72 4.11 -5.31
C ILE A 78 -14.76 2.86 -6.20
N SER A 79 -13.60 2.21 -6.37
CA SER A 79 -13.52 0.95 -7.11
C SER A 79 -14.14 -0.21 -6.31
N LYS A 80 -14.61 -1.23 -7.03
CA LYS A 80 -14.94 -2.50 -6.37
C LYS A 80 -13.68 -3.13 -5.78
N ALA A 81 -13.81 -3.72 -4.60
CA ALA A 81 -12.73 -4.47 -3.97
C ALA A 81 -12.26 -5.63 -4.89
N LYS A 82 -10.94 -5.74 -5.08
CA LYS A 82 -10.34 -6.78 -5.91
C LYS A 82 -9.40 -7.66 -5.08
N LYS A 83 -9.68 -8.97 -5.05
CA LYS A 83 -8.76 -9.99 -4.53
C LYS A 83 -7.94 -10.53 -5.71
N ARG A 84 -6.61 -10.55 -5.57
CA ARG A 84 -5.69 -11.14 -6.54
C ARG A 84 -4.69 -12.03 -5.82
N VAL A 85 -4.48 -13.22 -6.32
CA VAL A 85 -3.42 -14.11 -5.86
C VAL A 85 -2.07 -13.51 -6.25
N LEU A 86 -1.06 -13.66 -5.39
CA LEU A 86 0.30 -13.23 -5.70
C LEU A 86 0.95 -14.25 -6.64
N GLU A 87 1.29 -13.82 -7.84
CA GLU A 87 1.86 -14.68 -8.89
C GLU A 87 3.18 -15.35 -8.48
N GLN A 88 3.92 -14.69 -7.58
CA GLN A 88 5.19 -15.22 -7.06
C GLN A 88 4.97 -16.38 -6.08
N ASP A 89 3.80 -16.50 -5.48
CA ASP A 89 3.45 -17.62 -4.60
C ASP A 89 2.80 -18.75 -5.39
N LYS A 90 3.61 -19.77 -5.71
CA LYS A 90 3.15 -20.93 -6.49
C LYS A 90 2.14 -21.81 -5.75
N THR A 91 1.98 -21.63 -4.43
CA THR A 91 0.94 -22.34 -3.66
C THR A 91 -0.46 -21.74 -3.88
N GLY A 92 -0.54 -20.50 -4.36
CA GLY A 92 -1.79 -19.77 -4.54
C GLY A 92 -2.44 -19.26 -3.25
N ASN A 93 -1.79 -19.44 -2.10
CA ASN A 93 -2.34 -19.10 -0.79
C ASN A 93 -2.05 -17.65 -0.35
N SER A 94 -1.14 -16.97 -1.05
CA SER A 94 -0.87 -15.56 -0.81
C SER A 94 -1.73 -14.69 -1.72
N PHE A 95 -2.30 -13.63 -1.17
CA PHE A 95 -3.12 -12.72 -1.96
C PHE A 95 -2.99 -11.27 -1.48
N HIS A 96 -3.38 -10.37 -2.35
CA HIS A 96 -3.68 -9.00 -1.99
C HIS A 96 -5.14 -8.65 -2.28
N PHE A 97 -5.68 -7.77 -1.44
CA PHE A 97 -7.04 -7.26 -1.55
C PHE A 97 -6.99 -5.74 -1.56
N THR A 98 -7.57 -5.09 -2.59
CA THR A 98 -7.39 -3.65 -2.80
C THR A 98 -8.68 -2.94 -3.17
N ILE A 99 -8.82 -1.69 -2.69
CA ILE A 99 -9.83 -0.72 -3.06
C ILE A 99 -9.10 0.58 -3.43
N TYR A 100 -9.56 1.26 -4.46
CA TYR A 100 -9.08 2.57 -4.88
C TYR A 100 -10.19 3.62 -4.71
N TYR A 101 -9.79 4.80 -4.30
CA TYR A 101 -10.60 6.00 -4.17
C TYR A 101 -9.97 7.03 -5.10
N ASP A 102 -10.55 7.20 -6.28
CA ASP A 102 -9.97 7.98 -7.37
C ASP A 102 -10.39 9.46 -7.25
N PHE A 103 -9.44 10.39 -7.31
CA PHE A 103 -9.65 11.82 -7.32
C PHE A 103 -9.99 12.36 -8.71
N ASN A 104 -9.70 11.57 -9.75
CA ASN A 104 -9.98 11.92 -11.13
C ASN A 104 -10.46 10.70 -11.92
N ASP A 105 -11.11 10.94 -13.05
CA ASP A 105 -11.65 9.86 -13.91
C ASP A 105 -10.56 9.01 -14.58
N GLU A 106 -9.34 9.53 -14.67
CA GLU A 106 -8.20 8.82 -15.24
C GLU A 106 -7.63 7.76 -14.29
N GLY A 107 -7.99 7.77 -12.99
CA GLY A 107 -7.46 6.87 -11.97
C GLY A 107 -5.96 7.01 -11.72
N THR A 108 -5.40 8.20 -12.01
CA THR A 108 -3.96 8.46 -11.88
C THR A 108 -3.59 9.10 -10.55
N GLU A 109 -4.56 9.65 -9.83
CA GLU A 109 -4.41 10.23 -8.51
C GLU A 109 -5.42 9.58 -7.58
N TYR A 110 -4.96 8.88 -6.56
CA TYR A 110 -5.84 8.02 -5.77
C TYR A 110 -5.34 7.78 -4.34
N ILE A 111 -6.29 7.43 -3.47
CA ILE A 111 -6.01 6.70 -2.25
C ILE A 111 -6.17 5.21 -2.52
N LYS A 112 -5.21 4.41 -2.09
CA LYS A 112 -5.25 2.95 -2.14
C LYS A 112 -5.32 2.39 -0.73
N LEU A 113 -6.38 1.67 -0.44
CA LEU A 113 -6.47 0.79 0.72
C LEU A 113 -6.16 -0.63 0.24
N GLY A 114 -5.05 -1.17 0.69
CA GLY A 114 -4.59 -2.50 0.31
C GLY A 114 -4.20 -3.34 1.50
N CYS A 115 -4.42 -4.63 1.40
CA CYS A 115 -3.89 -5.58 2.35
C CYS A 115 -3.21 -6.74 1.61
N VAL A 116 -2.15 -7.28 2.22
CA VAL A 116 -1.40 -8.42 1.71
C VAL A 116 -1.36 -9.50 2.78
N MET A 117 -1.81 -10.69 2.43
CA MET A 117 -1.67 -11.89 3.24
C MET A 117 -0.74 -12.87 2.53
N TYR A 118 0.19 -13.44 3.29
CA TYR A 118 1.15 -14.42 2.80
C TYR A 118 0.78 -15.82 3.30
N GLY A 119 0.68 -16.78 2.39
CA GLY A 119 0.51 -18.18 2.75
C GLY A 119 1.67 -18.67 3.64
N SER A 120 1.41 -19.64 4.50
CA SER A 120 2.36 -20.11 5.50
C SER A 120 3.72 -20.51 4.91
N GLU A 121 3.73 -21.25 3.82
CA GLU A 121 4.97 -21.66 3.14
C GLU A 121 5.76 -20.47 2.60
N TYR A 122 5.07 -19.50 1.99
CA TYR A 122 5.68 -18.32 1.44
C TYR A 122 6.23 -17.42 2.56
N PHE A 123 5.49 -17.31 3.65
CA PHE A 123 5.94 -16.63 4.86
C PHE A 123 7.21 -17.27 5.44
N GLU A 124 7.23 -18.61 5.61
CA GLU A 124 8.39 -19.31 6.18
C GLU A 124 9.65 -19.10 5.32
N LYS A 125 9.50 -19.10 4.01
CA LYS A 125 10.61 -18.92 3.07
C LYS A 125 11.16 -17.49 3.04
N PHE A 126 10.30 -16.48 3.03
CA PHE A 126 10.71 -15.09 2.80
C PHE A 126 10.56 -14.19 4.03
N LYS A 127 9.94 -14.68 5.10
CA LYS A 127 9.65 -13.94 6.35
C LYS A 127 8.88 -12.64 6.12
N TYR A 128 8.06 -12.58 5.07
CA TYR A 128 7.18 -11.46 4.83
C TYR A 128 6.03 -11.45 5.83
N ILE A 129 5.69 -10.26 6.32
CA ILE A 129 4.67 -10.08 7.35
C ILE A 129 3.39 -9.55 6.70
N ASP A 130 2.27 -10.17 7.02
CA ASP A 130 0.95 -9.70 6.64
C ASP A 130 0.78 -8.25 7.04
N HIS A 131 0.26 -7.44 6.14
CA HIS A 131 0.11 -6.02 6.42
C HIS A 131 -1.03 -5.37 5.66
N LEU A 132 -1.53 -4.31 6.26
CA LEU A 132 -2.49 -3.40 5.69
C LEU A 132 -1.79 -2.08 5.38
N ARG A 133 -2.03 -1.53 4.22
CA ARG A 133 -1.47 -0.26 3.78
C ARG A 133 -2.58 0.66 3.30
N LEU A 134 -2.62 1.86 3.87
CA LEU A 134 -3.39 2.98 3.36
C LEU A 134 -2.42 4.01 2.79
N GLY A 135 -2.59 4.39 1.53
CA GLY A 135 -1.67 5.35 0.90
C GLY A 135 -2.35 6.25 -0.11
N PHE A 136 -1.89 7.49 -0.17
CA PHE A 136 -2.20 8.46 -1.22
C PHE A 136 -1.03 8.48 -2.22
N ASN A 137 -1.36 8.52 -3.51
CA ASN A 137 -0.40 8.66 -4.60
C ASN A 137 -0.81 9.83 -5.50
N SER A 138 0.13 10.75 -5.75
CA SER A 138 -0.06 11.79 -6.76
C SER A 138 0.00 11.21 -8.18
N LYS A 139 -0.54 11.93 -9.15
CA LYS A 139 -0.50 11.57 -10.57
C LYS A 139 0.92 11.26 -11.05
N ASN A 140 1.88 12.11 -10.73
CA ASN A 140 3.28 11.95 -11.16
C ASN A 140 3.93 10.70 -10.59
N PHE A 141 3.70 10.42 -9.31
CA PHE A 141 4.25 9.23 -8.66
C PHE A 141 3.59 7.95 -9.19
N SER A 142 2.28 7.97 -9.41
CA SER A 142 1.53 6.83 -9.95
C SER A 142 1.99 6.48 -11.36
N TYR A 143 2.14 7.48 -12.23
CA TYR A 143 2.65 7.26 -13.59
C TYR A 143 4.04 6.63 -13.59
N TRP A 144 4.96 7.23 -12.83
CA TRP A 144 6.32 6.72 -12.72
C TRP A 144 6.36 5.28 -12.14
N LEU A 145 5.55 5.00 -11.10
CA LEU A 145 5.51 3.68 -10.46
C LEU A 145 5.05 2.58 -11.41
N GLN A 146 4.13 2.92 -12.32
CA GLN A 146 3.55 1.97 -13.28
C GLN A 146 4.44 1.74 -14.50
N ASN A 147 5.22 2.75 -14.92
CA ASN A 147 5.89 2.74 -16.22
C ASN A 147 7.43 2.71 -16.14
N GLU A 148 8.04 3.13 -15.03
CA GLU A 148 9.49 3.36 -14.98
C GLU A 148 10.19 2.71 -13.76
N ALA A 149 9.46 2.46 -12.69
CA ALA A 149 10.09 2.11 -11.39
C ALA A 149 10.79 0.75 -11.38
N PHE A 150 10.41 -0.15 -12.29
CA PHE A 150 10.84 -1.54 -12.31
C PHE A 150 11.32 -2.00 -13.70
N GLU A 151 11.59 -1.07 -14.60
CA GLU A 151 12.21 -1.34 -15.91
C GLU A 151 13.71 -1.65 -15.82
#